data_d8996cffd3353a0518f691ec65e0958c
#
_entry.id   d8996cffd3353a0518f691ec65e0958c
#
_cell.length_a   1.000
_cell.length_b   1.000
_cell.length_c   1.000
_cell.angle_alpha   90.00
_cell.angle_beta   90.00
_cell.angle_gamma   90.00
#
_symmetry.space_group_name_H-M   'P 1'
#
loop_
_entity.id
_entity.type
_entity.pdbx_description
1 polymer ?
#
loop_
_entity_poly.entity_id
_entity_poly.type
_entity_poly.pdbx_seq_one_letter_code
_entity_poly.pdbx_strand_id
1 'polypeptide(L)'
;MHLALARGSGLIFAQLSRILTRRTWFLSQTPSKQTYMLDFLLYYLVLNLYSSLITWKFFTANGKPAWSAWVPIYRTYVLTQLADRPRWWTFLCYIPVVDNVMSLILTYELLHMHGYRENKHIFLSIATLGLYVGYLNYSAELKPGTRDDAEIRRRMPATVNHILFAVVAAGAIRMTTFEAYNIPTGSMEKTLMVGDYLFVSKMHYGLRLPNTPLSIPLMHNLIPFTQAPSYLDWIELPYTRIPGWTQPKKGDAVVFNFPTDPDRPVDKKENYVKQCVGTPGDTLKIVNRQVYTNGEAQSFGERSNPQWSYYVRTNGQGFNPAALKRNFDINYLDNRLINNQNLSDVIQITETEYFITISQDMLAAFSAQPNIDTIVVMNSPGDNVFPEPTPPAIVWYNENAVAPGVMFPNPDGHQDSIVFPWSRDNYGPIWIPAKGQSVELNYQTALIYGRAIREYEGHDLALRDGVYYVDGEAASSYTFGLDYYWMMGDNRHNSWDSRYWGFVPEDHIVGKPVFIFFSSDQFIEGFLSSKRWERFFTVVHGEGQPTSYLWPFVVLVALYYGWDYYRKRKAAK
;
A
#
# COMPACT_ATOMS: atom_id res chain seq x y z
N MET A 1 45.37 15.28 4.61
CA MET A 1 44.74 14.98 5.90
C MET A 1 43.20 15.04 5.88
N HIS A 2 42.56 15.54 4.82
CA HIS A 2 41.09 15.61 4.69
C HIS A 2 40.40 14.38 4.05
N LEU A 3 41.15 13.45 3.47
CA LEU A 3 40.61 12.21 2.83
C LEU A 3 40.60 10.99 3.76
N ALA A 4 41.25 11.05 4.93
CA ALA A 4 41.28 9.93 5.88
C ALA A 4 40.10 9.91 6.86
N LEU A 5 39.51 11.06 7.15
CA LEU A 5 38.33 11.16 8.06
C LEU A 5 37.01 10.73 7.40
N ALA A 6 36.87 10.90 6.09
CA ALA A 6 35.69 10.46 5.36
C ALA A 6 35.61 8.93 5.15
N ARG A 7 36.78 8.24 5.14
CA ARG A 7 36.83 6.76 5.07
C ARG A 7 36.61 6.06 6.41
N GLY A 8 36.90 6.71 7.54
CA GLY A 8 36.71 6.14 8.86
C GLY A 8 35.25 6.09 9.32
N SER A 9 34.48 7.12 9.00
CA SER A 9 33.05 7.18 9.37
C SER A 9 32.19 6.18 8.57
N GLY A 10 32.47 6.01 7.28
CA GLY A 10 31.79 5.02 6.46
C GLY A 10 32.04 3.57 6.90
N LEU A 11 33.24 3.28 7.40
CA LEU A 11 33.60 1.94 7.90
C LEU A 11 32.93 1.61 9.26
N ILE A 12 32.77 2.58 10.14
CA ILE A 12 32.09 2.39 11.43
C ILE A 12 30.58 2.21 11.23
N PHE A 13 29.95 2.98 10.34
CA PHE A 13 28.54 2.81 9.99
C PHE A 13 28.30 1.51 9.21
N ALA A 14 29.16 1.13 8.30
CA ALA A 14 29.09 -0.15 7.59
C ALA A 14 29.33 -1.35 8.52
N GLN A 15 30.16 -1.22 9.55
CA GLN A 15 30.34 -2.26 10.57
C GLN A 15 29.17 -2.32 11.54
N LEU A 16 28.58 -1.20 11.95
CA LEU A 16 27.36 -1.18 12.75
C LEU A 16 26.16 -1.72 11.98
N SER A 17 26.01 -1.39 10.70
CA SER A 17 25.01 -1.99 9.81
C SER A 17 25.23 -3.51 9.68
N ARG A 18 26.48 -3.96 9.48
CA ARG A 18 26.81 -5.40 9.41
C ARG A 18 26.66 -6.13 10.74
N ILE A 19 26.78 -5.45 11.88
CA ILE A 19 26.52 -6.04 13.20
C ILE A 19 25.01 -6.16 13.45
N LEU A 20 24.23 -5.18 12.99
CA LEU A 20 22.76 -5.23 13.04
C LEU A 20 22.18 -6.26 12.06
N THR A 21 22.75 -6.38 10.84
CA THR A 21 22.33 -7.40 9.86
C THR A 21 22.90 -8.79 10.14
N ARG A 22 24.06 -8.95 10.82
CA ARG A 22 24.59 -10.26 11.23
C ARG A 22 23.83 -10.93 12.37
N ARG A 23 22.87 -10.25 13.01
CA ARG A 23 21.98 -10.90 13.98
C ARG A 23 21.01 -11.92 13.35
N THR A 24 20.83 -11.89 12.03
CA THR A 24 20.07 -12.91 11.29
C THR A 24 20.75 -14.28 11.26
N TRP A 25 22.03 -14.37 11.63
CA TRP A 25 22.80 -15.62 11.61
C TRP A 25 22.72 -16.45 12.89
N PHE A 26 22.08 -15.94 13.96
CA PHE A 26 22.05 -16.64 15.27
C PHE A 26 20.69 -17.20 15.70
N LEU A 27 19.65 -17.08 14.86
CA LEU A 27 18.31 -17.55 15.22
C LEU A 27 17.70 -18.41 14.10
N SER A 28 18.02 -19.69 14.11
CA SER A 28 17.30 -20.74 13.37
C SER A 28 15.91 -21.05 13.95
N GLN A 29 15.29 -20.10 14.64
CA GLN A 29 13.88 -20.13 15.04
C GLN A 29 13.22 -18.89 14.49
N THR A 30 12.10 -19.05 13.78
CA THR A 30 11.23 -17.94 13.35
C THR A 30 11.01 -17.03 14.56
N PRO A 31 11.49 -15.76 14.53
CA PRO A 31 11.39 -14.89 15.68
C PRO A 31 9.91 -14.68 16.03
N SER A 32 9.57 -14.81 17.30
CA SER A 32 8.20 -14.61 17.78
C SER A 32 7.75 -13.15 17.55
N LYS A 33 6.44 -12.88 17.50
CA LYS A 33 5.91 -11.48 17.42
C LYS A 33 6.50 -10.58 18.51
N GLN A 34 6.91 -11.13 19.65
CA GLN A 34 7.60 -10.42 20.73
C GLN A 34 9.00 -9.95 20.34
N THR A 35 9.72 -10.69 19.50
CA THR A 35 11.08 -10.32 19.07
C THR A 35 11.05 -9.08 18.19
N TYR A 36 10.12 -8.98 17.25
CA TYR A 36 10.00 -7.83 16.35
C TYR A 36 9.60 -6.53 17.06
N MET A 37 8.70 -6.63 18.05
CA MET A 37 8.35 -5.48 18.89
C MET A 37 9.55 -4.99 19.70
N LEU A 38 10.41 -5.92 20.15
CA LEU A 38 11.64 -5.58 20.87
C LEU A 38 12.62 -4.79 20.00
N ASP A 39 12.79 -5.16 18.74
CA ASP A 39 13.66 -4.45 17.79
C ASP A 39 13.17 -3.02 17.56
N PHE A 40 11.85 -2.82 17.46
CA PHE A 40 11.26 -1.50 17.36
C PHE A 40 11.49 -0.65 18.62
N LEU A 41 11.32 -1.24 19.79
CA LEU A 41 11.62 -0.58 21.07
C LEU A 41 13.11 -0.26 21.19
N LEU A 42 13.99 -1.16 20.74
CA LEU A 42 15.43 -0.94 20.72
C LEU A 42 15.81 0.22 19.81
N TYR A 43 15.19 0.34 18.64
CA TYR A 43 15.38 1.50 17.76
C TYR A 43 15.09 2.82 18.49
N TYR A 44 13.93 2.96 19.15
CA TYR A 44 13.61 4.17 19.90
C TYR A 44 14.52 4.38 21.12
N LEU A 45 14.98 3.32 21.75
CA LEU A 45 15.97 3.41 22.82
C LEU A 45 17.30 3.99 22.31
N VAL A 46 17.80 3.48 21.18
CA VAL A 46 19.03 3.98 20.54
C VAL A 46 18.89 5.43 20.13
N LEU A 47 17.75 5.81 19.51
CA LEU A 47 17.46 7.21 19.16
C LEU A 47 17.41 8.10 20.40
N ASN A 48 16.82 7.62 21.50
CA ASN A 48 16.80 8.37 22.76
C ASN A 48 18.21 8.57 23.32
N LEU A 49 19.02 7.52 23.36
CA LEU A 49 20.42 7.60 23.83
C LEU A 49 21.24 8.57 22.96
N TYR A 50 21.14 8.45 21.64
CA TYR A 50 21.78 9.38 20.72
C TYR A 50 21.38 10.83 20.98
N SER A 51 20.06 11.08 21.03
CA SER A 51 19.52 12.40 21.29
C SER A 51 19.93 12.95 22.67
N SER A 52 20.02 12.09 23.69
CA SER A 52 20.48 12.45 25.02
C SER A 52 21.93 12.88 25.00
N LEU A 53 22.81 12.10 24.36
CA LEU A 53 24.22 12.42 24.19
C LEU A 53 24.44 13.81 23.58
N ILE A 54 23.69 14.18 22.58
CA ILE A 54 23.88 15.46 21.87
C ILE A 54 23.14 16.65 22.50
N THR A 55 22.32 16.45 23.57
CA THR A 55 21.49 17.54 24.10
C THR A 55 21.48 17.70 25.65
N TRP A 56 22.06 16.81 26.44
CA TRP A 56 21.87 16.78 27.91
C TRP A 56 22.30 18.07 28.63
N LYS A 57 23.34 18.78 28.13
CA LYS A 57 23.77 20.05 28.74
C LYS A 57 22.77 21.19 28.49
N PHE A 58 22.00 21.15 27.40
CA PHE A 58 20.91 22.09 27.20
C PHE A 58 19.86 21.96 28.32
N PHE A 59 19.60 20.75 28.81
CA PHE A 59 18.70 20.53 29.95
C PHE A 59 19.27 21.13 31.25
N THR A 60 20.53 20.85 31.57
CA THR A 60 21.16 21.38 32.78
C THR A 60 21.32 22.90 32.75
N ALA A 61 21.61 23.48 31.58
CA ALA A 61 21.63 24.93 31.39
C ALA A 61 20.28 25.60 31.73
N ASN A 62 19.18 24.90 31.55
CA ASN A 62 17.83 25.36 31.89
C ASN A 62 17.37 24.89 33.29
N GLY A 63 18.28 24.51 34.16
CA GLY A 63 17.98 24.11 35.54
C GLY A 63 17.28 22.75 35.68
N LYS A 64 17.28 21.92 34.65
CA LYS A 64 16.76 20.56 34.75
C LYS A 64 17.88 19.58 35.17
N PRO A 65 17.57 18.57 35.97
CA PRO A 65 18.59 17.59 36.37
C PRO A 65 19.07 16.79 35.15
N ALA A 66 20.37 16.48 35.09
CA ALA A 66 20.99 15.81 33.95
C ALA A 66 20.28 14.48 33.56
N TRP A 67 19.82 13.71 34.55
CA TRP A 67 19.13 12.44 34.33
C TRP A 67 17.84 12.60 33.51
N SER A 68 17.20 13.78 33.57
CA SER A 68 15.96 14.04 32.81
C SER A 68 16.14 14.01 31.29
N ALA A 69 17.36 14.19 30.80
CA ALA A 69 17.70 14.07 29.39
C ALA A 69 17.89 12.61 28.95
N TRP A 70 18.00 11.64 29.84
CA TRP A 70 18.35 10.25 29.52
C TRP A 70 17.17 9.28 29.57
N VAL A 71 16.11 9.63 30.31
CA VAL A 71 14.93 8.76 30.46
C VAL A 71 14.01 8.89 29.23
N PRO A 72 13.80 7.83 28.46
CA PRO A 72 12.89 7.85 27.31
C PRO A 72 11.51 8.39 27.69
N ILE A 73 10.81 9.00 26.73
CA ILE A 73 9.51 9.66 26.91
C ILE A 73 9.61 10.89 27.83
N TYR A 74 10.14 10.76 29.04
CA TYR A 74 10.29 11.86 29.98
C TYR A 74 11.23 12.95 29.46
N ARG A 75 12.33 12.58 28.78
CA ARG A 75 13.20 13.51 28.06
C ARG A 75 12.39 14.40 27.08
N THR A 76 11.60 13.79 26.24
CA THR A 76 10.80 14.51 25.24
C THR A 76 9.74 15.37 25.91
N TYR A 77 9.11 14.87 26.98
CA TYR A 77 8.17 15.65 27.80
C TYR A 77 8.84 16.89 28.42
N VAL A 78 10.04 16.75 28.97
CA VAL A 78 10.79 17.91 29.52
C VAL A 78 11.18 18.89 28.41
N LEU A 79 11.60 18.39 27.25
CA LEU A 79 11.95 19.22 26.09
C LEU A 79 10.74 20.00 25.57
N THR A 80 9.55 19.39 25.48
CA THR A 80 8.33 20.11 25.11
C THR A 80 7.97 21.19 26.12
N GLN A 81 8.21 20.98 27.42
CA GLN A 81 8.01 22.01 28.45
C GLN A 81 9.01 23.15 28.32
N LEU A 82 10.29 22.85 28.09
CA LEU A 82 11.32 23.88 27.90
C LEU A 82 10.99 24.75 26.70
N ALA A 83 10.50 24.14 25.62
CA ALA A 83 10.07 24.83 24.41
C ALA A 83 8.69 25.52 24.53
N ASP A 84 8.07 25.52 25.72
CA ASP A 84 6.71 26.04 25.94
C ASP A 84 5.70 25.52 24.91
N ARG A 85 5.74 24.20 24.71
CA ARG A 85 4.83 23.50 23.76
C ARG A 85 3.84 22.61 24.52
N PRO A 86 2.66 22.32 23.93
CA PRO A 86 1.68 21.45 24.55
C PRO A 86 2.25 20.07 24.89
N ARG A 87 1.97 19.56 26.08
CA ARG A 87 2.51 18.28 26.58
C ARG A 87 2.20 17.09 25.68
N TRP A 88 1.06 17.11 24.97
CA TRP A 88 0.66 16.05 24.05
C TRP A 88 1.58 15.93 22.81
N TRP A 89 2.43 16.95 22.53
CA TRP A 89 3.46 16.85 21.49
C TRP A 89 4.45 15.72 21.77
N THR A 90 4.65 15.38 23.04
CA THR A 90 5.45 14.20 23.41
C THR A 90 4.98 12.95 22.71
N PHE A 91 3.66 12.76 22.57
CA PHE A 91 3.10 11.60 21.87
C PHE A 91 3.44 11.59 20.38
N LEU A 92 3.41 12.74 19.71
CA LEU A 92 3.76 12.85 18.28
C LEU A 92 5.21 12.46 17.99
N CYS A 93 6.11 12.66 18.95
CA CYS A 93 7.52 12.31 18.81
C CYS A 93 7.80 10.79 18.87
N TYR A 94 6.76 9.97 19.05
CA TYR A 94 6.84 8.50 19.06
C TYR A 94 5.93 7.87 17.99
N ILE A 95 5.36 8.68 17.11
CA ILE A 95 4.70 8.17 15.90
C ILE A 95 5.76 8.05 14.81
N PRO A 96 6.04 6.83 14.31
CA PRO A 96 7.05 6.62 13.27
C PRO A 96 6.86 7.54 12.07
N VAL A 97 7.97 8.00 11.49
CA VAL A 97 8.03 8.96 10.37
C VAL A 97 7.63 10.38 10.79
N VAL A 98 6.59 10.57 11.63
CA VAL A 98 6.22 11.88 12.20
C VAL A 98 7.27 12.38 13.17
N ASP A 99 7.91 11.48 13.92
CA ASP A 99 9.01 11.75 14.85
C ASP A 99 10.19 12.46 14.18
N ASN A 100 10.47 12.19 12.90
CA ASN A 100 11.51 12.87 12.13
C ASN A 100 11.24 14.39 12.04
N VAL A 101 10.00 14.80 11.70
CA VAL A 101 9.62 16.22 11.64
C VAL A 101 9.55 16.83 13.03
N MET A 102 9.00 16.10 14.02
CA MET A 102 8.92 16.58 15.38
C MET A 102 10.31 16.80 16.00
N SER A 103 11.26 15.92 15.70
CA SER A 103 12.66 16.07 16.13
C SER A 103 13.31 17.31 15.53
N LEU A 104 13.04 17.62 14.25
CA LEU A 104 13.52 18.85 13.62
C LEU A 104 12.91 20.10 14.25
N ILE A 105 11.60 20.10 14.51
CA ILE A 105 10.90 21.22 15.16
C ILE A 105 11.47 21.45 16.57
N LEU A 106 11.59 20.42 17.37
CA LEU A 106 12.12 20.55 18.73
C LEU A 106 13.60 20.93 18.76
N THR A 107 14.39 20.47 17.79
CA THR A 107 15.78 20.91 17.62
C THR A 107 15.87 22.38 17.26
N TYR A 108 15.02 22.87 16.33
CA TYR A 108 14.92 24.29 16.00
C TYR A 108 14.59 25.12 17.24
N GLU A 109 13.57 24.73 18.00
CA GLU A 109 13.17 25.41 19.23
C GLU A 109 14.32 25.47 20.26
N LEU A 110 14.99 24.32 20.45
CA LEU A 110 16.12 24.21 21.38
C LEU A 110 17.27 25.14 21.00
N LEU A 111 17.67 25.16 19.74
CA LEU A 111 18.74 26.06 19.25
C LEU A 111 18.35 27.53 19.36
N HIS A 112 17.12 27.86 18.97
CA HIS A 112 16.61 29.22 19.01
C HIS A 112 16.56 29.80 20.43
N MET A 113 16.12 29.02 21.40
CA MET A 113 16.10 29.39 22.84
C MET A 113 17.47 29.78 23.36
N HIS A 114 18.51 29.12 22.89
CA HIS A 114 19.88 29.34 23.34
C HIS A 114 20.67 30.31 22.46
N GLY A 115 19.98 31.11 21.65
CA GLY A 115 20.58 32.17 20.86
C GLY A 115 21.14 31.76 19.49
N TYR A 116 21.05 30.48 19.11
CA TYR A 116 21.46 29.97 17.78
C TYR A 116 20.33 30.19 16.77
N ARG A 117 20.05 31.44 16.41
CA ARG A 117 18.85 31.87 15.68
C ARG A 117 19.01 31.92 14.17
N GLU A 118 20.23 31.84 13.63
CA GLU A 118 20.49 31.89 12.21
C GLU A 118 20.13 30.55 11.50
N ASN A 119 19.63 30.63 10.26
CA ASN A 119 19.25 29.45 9.47
C ASN A 119 20.41 28.45 9.27
N LYS A 120 21.66 28.92 9.29
CA LYS A 120 22.83 28.02 9.22
C LYS A 120 22.87 26.97 10.32
N HIS A 121 22.39 27.28 11.53
CA HIS A 121 22.44 26.37 12.66
C HIS A 121 21.47 25.20 12.46
N ILE A 122 20.26 25.46 11.98
CA ILE A 122 19.31 24.38 11.66
C ILE A 122 19.77 23.59 10.44
N PHE A 123 20.30 24.27 9.41
CA PHE A 123 20.86 23.59 8.24
C PHE A 123 22.00 22.64 8.61
N LEU A 124 22.96 23.11 9.42
CA LEU A 124 24.05 22.26 9.92
C LEU A 124 23.55 21.11 10.77
N SER A 125 22.50 21.32 11.58
CA SER A 125 21.90 20.25 12.38
C SER A 125 21.29 19.16 11.52
N ILE A 126 20.61 19.54 10.44
CA ILE A 126 20.04 18.59 9.46
C ILE A 126 21.16 17.89 8.70
N ALA A 127 22.10 18.64 8.11
CA ALA A 127 23.18 18.12 7.28
C ALA A 127 24.10 17.15 8.05
N THR A 128 24.23 17.31 9.36
CA THR A 128 25.07 16.45 10.22
C THR A 128 24.25 15.47 11.05
N LEU A 129 22.96 15.29 10.74
CA LEU A 129 22.05 14.43 11.51
C LEU A 129 22.06 14.69 13.02
N GLY A 130 22.23 15.96 13.42
CA GLY A 130 22.26 16.38 14.83
C GLY A 130 23.65 16.44 15.47
N LEU A 131 24.71 15.94 14.83
CA LEU A 131 26.08 16.02 15.41
C LEU A 131 26.53 17.46 15.66
N TYR A 132 26.06 18.43 14.87
CA TYR A 132 26.29 19.83 15.12
C TYR A 132 25.68 20.30 16.47
N VAL A 133 24.51 19.82 16.83
CA VAL A 133 23.91 20.09 18.15
C VAL A 133 24.79 19.50 19.25
N GLY A 134 25.32 18.29 19.03
CA GLY A 134 26.31 17.68 19.92
C GLY A 134 27.57 18.52 20.07
N TYR A 135 28.11 19.04 18.94
CA TYR A 135 29.25 19.97 18.99
C TYR A 135 28.94 21.18 19.90
N LEU A 136 27.78 21.82 19.71
CA LEU A 136 27.37 22.94 20.58
C LEU A 136 27.19 22.51 22.05
N ASN A 137 26.61 21.34 22.28
CA ASN A 137 26.40 20.78 23.61
C ASN A 137 27.71 20.62 24.41
N TYR A 138 28.83 20.33 23.72
CA TYR A 138 30.12 20.09 24.41
C TYR A 138 31.10 21.26 24.33
N SER A 139 31.03 22.12 23.31
CA SER A 139 31.99 23.20 23.08
C SER A 139 31.49 24.57 23.48
N ALA A 140 30.17 24.79 23.53
CA ALA A 140 29.59 26.10 23.82
C ALA A 140 29.32 26.29 25.33
N GLU A 141 29.44 27.52 25.78
CA GLU A 141 28.96 27.94 27.10
C GLU A 141 27.44 28.21 27.00
N LEU A 142 26.64 27.19 27.36
CA LEU A 142 25.20 27.27 27.28
C LEU A 142 24.61 28.05 28.46
N LYS A 143 23.93 29.15 28.18
CA LYS A 143 23.19 29.94 29.15
C LYS A 143 21.73 29.49 29.22
N PRO A 144 20.99 29.72 30.32
CA PRO A 144 19.56 29.44 30.37
C PRO A 144 18.85 30.09 29.19
N GLY A 145 18.11 29.27 28.45
CA GLY A 145 17.39 29.71 27.25
C GLY A 145 15.93 30.00 27.57
N THR A 146 15.40 31.05 26.98
CA THR A 146 13.95 31.36 27.00
C THR A 146 13.41 31.45 25.60
N ARG A 147 12.20 30.96 25.39
CA ARG A 147 11.54 31.04 24.12
C ARG A 147 11.07 32.47 23.83
N ASP A 148 11.40 32.97 22.65
CA ASP A 148 11.00 34.28 22.18
C ASP A 148 9.98 34.13 21.02
N ASP A 149 8.70 34.14 21.38
CA ASP A 149 7.60 33.97 20.42
C ASP A 149 7.51 35.09 19.38
N ALA A 150 7.93 36.31 19.76
CA ALA A 150 7.89 37.44 18.83
C ALA A 150 8.94 37.28 17.74
N GLU A 151 10.15 36.87 18.11
CA GLU A 151 11.24 36.59 17.18
C GLU A 151 10.95 35.36 16.30
N ILE A 152 10.39 34.27 16.87
CA ILE A 152 9.99 33.09 16.10
C ILE A 152 8.94 33.46 15.07
N ARG A 153 7.90 34.21 15.44
CA ARG A 153 6.87 34.67 14.48
C ARG A 153 7.43 35.61 13.41
N ARG A 154 8.43 36.40 13.75
CA ARG A 154 9.09 37.28 12.77
C ARG A 154 9.89 36.50 11.73
N ARG A 155 10.59 35.42 12.17
CA ARG A 155 11.44 34.59 11.29
C ARG A 155 10.68 33.50 10.57
N MET A 156 9.63 32.97 11.17
CA MET A 156 8.82 31.92 10.61
C MET A 156 7.41 32.46 10.30
N PRO A 157 7.11 32.77 9.03
CA PRO A 157 5.78 33.25 8.64
C PRO A 157 4.68 32.30 9.10
N ALA A 158 3.50 32.82 9.41
CA ALA A 158 2.35 32.03 9.84
C ALA A 158 2.01 30.89 8.85
N THR A 159 2.19 31.15 7.56
CA THR A 159 2.00 30.13 6.50
C THR A 159 2.88 28.91 6.70
N VAL A 160 4.16 29.09 7.07
CA VAL A 160 5.09 27.95 7.31
C VAL A 160 4.64 27.15 8.53
N ASN A 161 4.20 27.82 9.60
CA ASN A 161 3.66 27.13 10.78
C ASN A 161 2.39 26.33 10.44
N HIS A 162 1.50 26.88 9.61
CA HIS A 162 0.29 26.19 9.16
C HIS A 162 0.65 24.96 8.30
N ILE A 163 1.64 25.08 7.40
CA ILE A 163 2.11 23.94 6.59
C ILE A 163 2.73 22.87 7.48
N LEU A 164 3.61 23.22 8.42
CA LEU A 164 4.22 22.26 9.35
C LEU A 164 3.15 21.55 10.19
N PHE A 165 2.17 22.30 10.71
CA PHE A 165 1.06 21.70 11.44
C PHE A 165 0.27 20.72 10.55
N ALA A 166 -0.05 21.12 9.31
CA ALA A 166 -0.78 20.27 8.37
C ALA A 166 0.01 18.98 8.04
N VAL A 167 1.34 19.08 7.82
CA VAL A 167 2.21 17.93 7.55
C VAL A 167 2.25 16.97 8.75
N VAL A 168 2.41 17.49 9.96
CA VAL A 168 2.43 16.68 11.18
C VAL A 168 1.08 16.02 11.43
N ALA A 169 -0.02 16.78 11.34
CA ALA A 169 -1.37 16.26 11.57
C ALA A 169 -1.76 15.22 10.50
N ALA A 170 -1.57 15.55 9.22
CA ALA A 170 -1.87 14.61 8.13
C ALA A 170 -0.95 13.38 8.18
N GLY A 171 0.34 13.57 8.50
CA GLY A 171 1.28 12.47 8.70
C GLY A 171 0.87 11.54 9.83
N ALA A 172 0.46 12.09 10.98
CA ALA A 172 0.00 11.29 12.11
C ALA A 172 -1.25 10.47 11.75
N ILE A 173 -2.26 11.10 11.11
CA ILE A 173 -3.47 10.41 10.64
C ILE A 173 -3.10 9.31 9.65
N ARG A 174 -2.29 9.63 8.64
CA ARG A 174 -1.85 8.69 7.61
C ARG A 174 -1.11 7.48 8.19
N MET A 175 -0.25 7.72 9.18
CA MET A 175 0.54 6.64 9.78
C MET A 175 -0.29 5.76 10.71
N THR A 176 -1.31 6.29 11.39
CA THR A 176 -2.00 5.57 12.46
C THR A 176 -3.41 5.09 12.12
N THR A 177 -4.14 5.76 11.22
CA THR A 177 -5.57 5.49 11.02
C THR A 177 -5.97 5.29 9.57
N PHE A 178 -5.97 6.35 8.77
CA PHE A 178 -6.47 6.35 7.40
C PHE A 178 -5.46 6.93 6.43
N GLU A 179 -5.38 6.33 5.26
CA GLU A 179 -4.60 6.83 4.14
C GLU A 179 -5.50 7.02 2.92
N ALA A 180 -5.35 8.16 2.23
CA ALA A 180 -6.12 8.45 1.02
C ALA A 180 -5.40 7.89 -0.20
N TYR A 181 -6.14 7.21 -1.08
CA TYR A 181 -5.67 6.67 -2.34
C TYR A 181 -6.61 7.06 -3.48
N ASN A 182 -6.07 7.12 -4.68
CA ASN A 182 -6.86 7.19 -5.92
C ASN A 182 -6.74 5.87 -6.68
N ILE A 183 -7.77 5.52 -7.44
CA ILE A 183 -7.80 4.33 -8.30
C ILE A 183 -7.37 4.75 -9.71
N PRO A 184 -6.17 4.36 -10.18
CA PRO A 184 -5.66 4.78 -11.48
C PRO A 184 -5.96 3.77 -12.61
N THR A 185 -6.33 2.52 -12.28
CA THR A 185 -6.45 1.40 -13.24
C THR A 185 -7.78 0.69 -13.13
N GLY A 186 -8.24 0.10 -14.23
CA GLY A 186 -9.54 -0.57 -14.33
C GLY A 186 -9.59 -2.00 -13.79
N SER A 187 -8.56 -2.50 -13.08
CA SER A 187 -8.54 -3.91 -12.64
C SER A 187 -9.61 -4.28 -11.60
N MET A 188 -10.19 -3.28 -10.93
CA MET A 188 -11.31 -3.41 -9.99
C MET A 188 -12.56 -2.67 -10.50
N GLU A 189 -12.63 -2.42 -11.82
CA GLU A 189 -13.72 -1.66 -12.44
C GLU A 189 -15.09 -2.23 -12.06
N LYS A 190 -16.09 -1.37 -11.99
CA LYS A 190 -17.45 -1.56 -11.46
C LYS A 190 -17.53 -1.70 -9.92
N THR A 191 -16.52 -2.23 -9.26
CA THR A 191 -16.43 -2.25 -7.79
C THR A 191 -15.73 -0.96 -7.31
N LEU A 192 -14.49 -0.74 -7.74
CA LEU A 192 -13.73 0.50 -7.55
C LEU A 192 -13.35 1.05 -8.93
N MET A 193 -13.89 2.20 -9.28
CA MET A 193 -13.77 2.77 -10.62
C MET A 193 -12.55 3.65 -10.75
N VAL A 194 -11.98 3.70 -11.95
CA VAL A 194 -10.91 4.66 -12.25
C VAL A 194 -11.38 6.09 -11.95
N GLY A 195 -10.59 6.83 -11.16
CA GLY A 195 -10.95 8.16 -10.69
C GLY A 195 -11.74 8.20 -9.37
N ASP A 196 -11.91 7.05 -8.71
CA ASP A 196 -12.35 7.02 -7.30
C ASP A 196 -11.20 7.43 -6.38
N TYR A 197 -11.51 8.28 -5.41
CA TYR A 197 -10.64 8.64 -4.30
C TYR A 197 -11.22 8.07 -3.01
N LEU A 198 -10.44 7.25 -2.33
CA LEU A 198 -10.94 6.48 -1.20
C LEU A 198 -10.04 6.58 0.02
N PHE A 199 -10.63 6.38 1.19
CA PHE A 199 -9.90 6.19 2.44
C PHE A 199 -9.69 4.71 2.71
N VAL A 200 -8.45 4.35 3.00
CA VAL A 200 -8.05 3.00 3.42
C VAL A 200 -7.79 3.02 4.92
N SER A 201 -8.52 2.21 5.65
CA SER A 201 -8.34 2.04 7.09
C SER A 201 -7.24 1.03 7.37
N LYS A 202 -6.22 1.46 8.07
CA LYS A 202 -5.16 0.60 8.60
C LYS A 202 -5.57 -0.14 9.87
N MET A 203 -6.54 0.41 10.59
CA MET A 203 -7.01 -0.14 11.86
C MET A 203 -7.76 -1.47 11.70
N HIS A 204 -8.42 -1.69 10.55
CA HIS A 204 -9.15 -2.93 10.31
C HIS A 204 -8.25 -4.15 10.40
N TYR A 205 -7.16 -4.17 9.63
CA TYR A 205 -6.23 -5.30 9.57
C TYR A 205 -5.02 -5.14 10.50
N GLY A 206 -4.98 -4.04 11.24
CA GLY A 206 -3.91 -3.72 12.17
C GLY A 206 -2.85 -2.79 11.58
N LEU A 207 -2.35 -1.92 12.43
CA LEU A 207 -1.34 -0.95 12.06
C LEU A 207 0.01 -1.64 11.83
N ARG A 208 0.45 -1.71 10.58
CA ARG A 208 1.81 -2.12 10.23
C ARG A 208 2.75 -0.96 10.53
N LEU A 209 3.74 -1.20 11.39
CA LEU A 209 4.81 -0.24 11.64
C LEU A 209 5.73 -0.18 10.40
N PRO A 210 6.27 1.00 10.05
CA PRO A 210 7.10 1.13 8.85
C PRO A 210 8.41 0.36 9.01
N ASN A 211 8.81 -0.36 7.97
CA ASN A 211 10.12 -0.99 7.91
C ASN A 211 11.23 0.06 7.74
N THR A 212 10.94 1.17 7.05
CA THR A 212 11.87 2.30 6.82
C THR A 212 11.47 3.53 7.64
N PRO A 213 11.87 3.63 8.92
CA PRO A 213 11.46 4.73 9.80
C PRO A 213 12.04 6.08 9.36
N LEU A 214 13.20 6.10 8.70
CA LEU A 214 13.83 7.31 8.18
C LEU A 214 13.21 7.72 6.84
N SER A 215 12.01 8.25 6.87
CA SER A 215 11.24 8.64 5.68
C SER A 215 10.69 10.05 5.79
N ILE A 216 10.46 10.71 4.65
CA ILE A 216 9.78 12.00 4.58
C ILE A 216 8.27 11.76 4.72
N PRO A 217 7.59 12.36 5.69
CA PRO A 217 6.15 12.23 5.84
C PRO A 217 5.39 12.61 4.57
N LEU A 218 4.25 11.96 4.32
CA LEU A 218 3.34 12.14 3.19
C LEU A 218 3.90 11.73 1.83
N MET A 219 5.18 11.38 1.73
CA MET A 219 5.77 10.81 0.51
C MET A 219 5.82 9.28 0.62
N HIS A 220 5.64 8.60 -0.51
CA HIS A 220 5.68 7.13 -0.53
C HIS A 220 7.04 6.63 -1.03
N ASN A 221 7.36 6.82 -2.30
CA ASN A 221 8.57 6.28 -2.93
C ASN A 221 9.60 7.35 -3.25
N LEU A 222 9.23 8.30 -4.10
CA LEU A 222 10.13 9.32 -4.66
C LEU A 222 9.75 10.71 -4.18
N ILE A 223 10.74 11.58 -4.12
CA ILE A 223 10.52 13.02 -3.92
C ILE A 223 9.94 13.59 -5.22
N PRO A 224 8.80 14.30 -5.19
CA PRO A 224 8.17 14.88 -6.37
C PRO A 224 9.16 15.66 -7.24
N PHE A 225 9.03 15.52 -8.56
CA PHE A 225 9.88 16.16 -9.57
C PHE A 225 11.35 15.71 -9.56
N THR A 226 11.69 14.65 -8.81
CA THR A 226 13.05 14.07 -8.78
C THR A 226 12.98 12.56 -8.96
N GLN A 227 14.16 11.92 -9.14
CA GLN A 227 14.31 10.47 -9.11
C GLN A 227 14.86 9.98 -7.75
N ALA A 228 15.00 10.90 -6.77
CA ALA A 228 15.54 10.56 -5.48
C ALA A 228 14.49 9.88 -4.59
N PRO A 229 14.87 8.83 -3.83
CA PRO A 229 13.97 8.20 -2.88
C PRO A 229 13.60 9.18 -1.76
N SER A 230 12.37 9.06 -1.26
CA SER A 230 11.87 9.86 -0.13
C SER A 230 12.19 9.23 1.23
N TYR A 231 13.07 8.25 1.27
CA TYR A 231 13.45 7.49 2.45
C TYR A 231 14.93 7.13 2.41
N LEU A 232 15.47 6.78 3.58
CA LEU A 232 16.80 6.20 3.73
C LEU A 232 16.63 4.75 4.20
N ASP A 233 17.21 3.83 3.46
CA ASP A 233 17.20 2.38 3.72
C ASP A 233 18.33 1.90 4.64
N TRP A 234 19.05 2.86 5.26
CA TRP A 234 20.15 2.55 6.18
C TRP A 234 19.71 1.76 7.42
N ILE A 235 18.45 1.91 7.80
CA ILE A 235 17.82 1.19 8.90
C ILE A 235 16.50 0.61 8.39
N GLU A 236 16.47 -0.71 8.27
CA GLU A 236 15.26 -1.47 8.02
C GLU A 236 14.86 -2.24 9.27
N LEU A 237 13.67 -1.96 9.78
CA LEU A 237 13.11 -2.66 10.92
C LEU A 237 12.34 -3.89 10.43
N PRO A 238 12.34 -4.99 11.19
CA PRO A 238 11.59 -6.18 10.85
C PRO A 238 10.08 -5.92 10.86
N TYR A 239 9.34 -6.77 10.14
CA TYR A 239 7.89 -6.69 10.10
C TYR A 239 7.28 -6.72 11.49
N THR A 240 6.54 -5.69 11.81
CA THR A 240 5.80 -5.56 13.07
C THR A 240 4.42 -4.99 12.80
N ARG A 241 3.38 -5.68 13.31
CA ARG A 241 1.99 -5.25 13.18
C ARG A 241 1.29 -5.24 14.52
N ILE A 242 0.71 -4.10 14.89
CA ILE A 242 -0.22 -3.98 16.02
C ILE A 242 -1.54 -4.64 15.59
N PRO A 243 -2.12 -5.55 16.38
CA PRO A 243 -3.35 -6.25 16.01
C PRO A 243 -4.48 -5.30 15.63
N GLY A 244 -5.20 -5.66 14.57
CA GLY A 244 -6.37 -4.92 14.09
C GLY A 244 -7.68 -5.47 14.63
N TRP A 245 -8.77 -4.90 14.15
CA TRP A 245 -10.13 -5.31 14.54
C TRP A 245 -10.56 -6.60 13.84
N THR A 246 -10.07 -6.84 12.62
CA THR A 246 -10.40 -7.99 11.79
C THR A 246 -9.18 -8.48 11.02
N GLN A 247 -9.32 -9.61 10.34
CA GLN A 247 -8.37 -10.09 9.31
C GLN A 247 -9.03 -9.93 7.93
N PRO A 248 -8.25 -9.88 6.82
CA PRO A 248 -8.80 -9.94 5.48
C PRO A 248 -9.69 -11.19 5.30
N LYS A 249 -10.87 -10.99 4.72
CA LYS A 249 -11.87 -12.04 4.47
C LYS A 249 -12.13 -12.16 2.97
N LYS A 250 -12.62 -13.33 2.56
CA LYS A 250 -13.10 -13.51 1.18
C LYS A 250 -14.18 -12.49 0.87
N GLY A 251 -14.06 -11.81 -0.30
CA GLY A 251 -14.93 -10.70 -0.70
C GLY A 251 -14.45 -9.31 -0.28
N ASP A 252 -13.49 -9.20 0.63
CA ASP A 252 -12.92 -7.89 0.98
C ASP A 252 -12.08 -7.35 -0.20
N ALA A 253 -12.29 -6.09 -0.57
CA ALA A 253 -11.26 -5.33 -1.27
C ALA A 253 -10.12 -5.04 -0.28
N VAL A 254 -8.88 -5.32 -0.67
CA VAL A 254 -7.69 -5.20 0.18
C VAL A 254 -6.64 -4.37 -0.54
N VAL A 255 -6.09 -3.37 0.14
CA VAL A 255 -4.90 -2.65 -0.32
C VAL A 255 -3.66 -3.32 0.26
N PHE A 256 -2.69 -3.60 -0.61
CA PHE A 256 -1.43 -4.24 -0.26
C PHE A 256 -0.28 -3.71 -1.12
N ASN A 257 0.94 -3.90 -0.66
CA ASN A 257 2.14 -3.60 -1.44
C ASN A 257 2.40 -4.73 -2.44
N PHE A 258 2.80 -4.37 -3.66
CA PHE A 258 3.03 -5.34 -4.74
C PHE A 258 4.13 -6.33 -4.38
N PRO A 259 3.87 -7.65 -4.33
CA PRO A 259 4.79 -8.59 -3.69
C PRO A 259 6.06 -8.86 -4.50
N THR A 260 6.00 -8.80 -5.83
CA THR A 260 7.13 -9.19 -6.71
C THR A 260 8.06 -8.04 -7.10
N ASP A 261 8.12 -6.97 -6.33
CA ASP A 261 9.11 -5.90 -6.47
C ASP A 261 10.31 -6.24 -5.55
N PRO A 262 11.46 -6.69 -6.08
CA PRO A 262 12.60 -7.09 -5.25
C PRO A 262 13.45 -5.90 -4.77
N ASP A 263 13.32 -4.74 -5.42
CA ASP A 263 14.28 -3.65 -5.28
C ASP A 263 13.95 -2.67 -4.14
N ARG A 264 12.74 -2.79 -3.57
CA ARG A 264 12.25 -1.83 -2.55
C ARG A 264 11.89 -2.52 -1.24
N PRO A 265 12.11 -1.85 -0.10
CA PRO A 265 11.54 -2.27 1.18
C PRO A 265 10.02 -2.44 1.09
N VAL A 266 9.44 -3.37 1.84
CA VAL A 266 8.02 -3.75 1.71
C VAL A 266 7.09 -2.54 1.83
N ASP A 267 7.35 -1.61 2.76
CA ASP A 267 6.55 -0.40 2.96
C ASP A 267 6.75 0.70 1.90
N LYS A 268 7.64 0.48 0.93
CA LYS A 268 7.93 1.40 -0.19
C LYS A 268 7.55 0.84 -1.56
N LYS A 269 7.12 -0.43 -1.62
CA LYS A 269 6.60 -1.05 -2.85
C LYS A 269 5.29 -0.37 -3.27
N GLU A 270 4.94 -0.48 -4.55
CA GLU A 270 3.70 0.09 -5.08
C GLU A 270 2.46 -0.49 -4.40
N ASN A 271 1.45 0.35 -4.22
CA ASN A 271 0.19 -0.07 -3.60
C ASN A 271 -0.77 -0.58 -4.67
N TYR A 272 -1.25 -1.80 -4.48
CA TYR A 272 -2.28 -2.43 -5.30
C TYR A 272 -3.56 -2.61 -4.49
N VAL A 273 -4.69 -2.66 -5.19
CA VAL A 273 -5.98 -3.06 -4.61
C VAL A 273 -6.56 -4.19 -5.43
N LYS A 274 -6.96 -5.27 -4.74
CA LYS A 274 -7.64 -6.44 -5.33
C LYS A 274 -8.67 -6.98 -4.34
N GLN A 275 -9.56 -7.84 -4.84
CA GLN A 275 -10.46 -8.62 -4.00
C GLN A 275 -9.72 -9.83 -3.41
N CYS A 276 -9.86 -10.04 -2.11
CA CYS A 276 -9.41 -11.26 -1.46
C CYS A 276 -10.37 -12.40 -1.82
N VAL A 277 -9.88 -13.40 -2.52
CA VAL A 277 -10.70 -14.57 -2.94
C VAL A 277 -10.26 -15.85 -2.24
N GLY A 278 -9.12 -15.84 -1.57
CA GLY A 278 -8.64 -16.95 -0.76
C GLY A 278 -7.85 -16.45 0.44
N THR A 279 -8.05 -17.11 1.57
CA THR A 279 -7.45 -16.80 2.88
C THR A 279 -6.49 -17.91 3.32
N PRO A 280 -5.64 -17.66 4.35
CA PRO A 280 -4.67 -18.66 4.80
C PRO A 280 -5.31 -20.01 5.10
N GLY A 281 -4.74 -21.09 4.56
CA GLY A 281 -5.22 -22.47 4.71
C GLY A 281 -6.27 -22.91 3.69
N ASP A 282 -6.82 -21.99 2.88
CA ASP A 282 -7.76 -22.36 1.83
C ASP A 282 -7.07 -23.11 0.67
N THR A 283 -7.80 -24.04 0.05
CA THR A 283 -7.45 -24.62 -1.26
C THR A 283 -8.32 -23.98 -2.31
N LEU A 284 -7.70 -23.23 -3.22
CA LEU A 284 -8.38 -22.48 -4.27
C LEU A 284 -8.32 -23.22 -5.60
N LYS A 285 -9.44 -23.23 -6.33
CA LYS A 285 -9.54 -23.73 -7.70
C LYS A 285 -10.45 -22.80 -8.50
N ILE A 286 -10.13 -22.58 -9.77
CA ILE A 286 -11.02 -21.90 -10.72
C ILE A 286 -11.41 -22.91 -11.79
N VAL A 287 -12.71 -23.03 -12.05
CA VAL A 287 -13.27 -23.90 -13.09
C VAL A 287 -14.24 -23.08 -13.92
N ASN A 288 -13.96 -22.95 -15.19
CA ASN A 288 -14.78 -22.16 -16.10
C ASN A 288 -15.14 -20.78 -15.52
N ARG A 289 -14.10 -20.05 -15.02
CA ARG A 289 -14.20 -18.70 -14.40
C ARG A 289 -14.79 -18.66 -13.00
N GLN A 290 -15.51 -19.72 -12.56
CA GLN A 290 -16.04 -19.79 -11.22
C GLN A 290 -14.92 -20.14 -10.22
N VAL A 291 -14.78 -19.31 -9.20
CA VAL A 291 -13.82 -19.53 -8.08
C VAL A 291 -14.44 -20.49 -7.08
N TYR A 292 -13.69 -21.48 -6.67
CA TYR A 292 -14.00 -22.40 -5.59
C TYR A 292 -12.93 -22.29 -4.51
N THR A 293 -13.34 -22.32 -3.26
CA THR A 293 -12.44 -22.47 -2.11
C THR A 293 -12.92 -23.61 -1.24
N ASN A 294 -12.01 -24.55 -0.93
CA ASN A 294 -12.31 -25.77 -0.16
C ASN A 294 -13.47 -26.59 -0.78
N GLY A 295 -13.60 -26.56 -2.12
CA GLY A 295 -14.65 -27.27 -2.86
C GLY A 295 -15.98 -26.50 -2.99
N GLU A 296 -16.15 -25.37 -2.32
CA GLU A 296 -17.37 -24.57 -2.37
C GLU A 296 -17.24 -23.40 -3.36
N ALA A 297 -18.26 -23.21 -4.22
CA ALA A 297 -18.32 -22.09 -5.15
C ALA A 297 -18.45 -20.77 -4.38
N GLN A 298 -17.61 -19.80 -4.69
CA GLN A 298 -17.60 -18.53 -4.01
C GLN A 298 -18.57 -17.53 -4.65
N SER A 299 -19.32 -16.83 -3.79
CA SER A 299 -20.05 -15.61 -4.11
C SER A 299 -19.50 -14.47 -3.26
N PHE A 300 -19.17 -13.35 -3.88
CA PHE A 300 -18.42 -12.28 -3.23
C PHE A 300 -19.29 -11.08 -2.79
N GLY A 301 -20.60 -11.29 -2.69
CA GLY A 301 -21.56 -10.28 -2.25
C GLY A 301 -21.96 -9.31 -3.37
N GLU A 302 -23.01 -8.51 -3.09
CA GLU A 302 -23.66 -7.65 -4.09
C GLU A 302 -22.84 -6.44 -4.53
N ARG A 303 -21.83 -6.05 -3.75
CA ARG A 303 -20.94 -4.92 -4.07
C ARG A 303 -19.71 -5.31 -4.85
N SER A 304 -19.43 -6.59 -5.01
CA SER A 304 -18.44 -7.11 -5.93
C SER A 304 -19.13 -7.36 -7.27
N ASN A 305 -18.61 -6.75 -8.32
CA ASN A 305 -19.20 -6.86 -9.66
C ASN A 305 -18.20 -7.41 -10.67
N PRO A 306 -17.93 -8.74 -10.63
CA PRO A 306 -16.96 -9.35 -11.52
C PRO A 306 -17.35 -9.20 -12.98
N GLN A 307 -16.35 -8.95 -13.81
CA GLN A 307 -16.50 -8.77 -15.24
C GLN A 307 -15.66 -9.77 -16.01
N TRP A 308 -16.18 -10.17 -17.16
CA TRP A 308 -15.49 -11.04 -18.12
C TRP A 308 -15.59 -10.48 -19.54
N SER A 309 -14.67 -10.87 -20.40
CA SER A 309 -14.70 -10.53 -21.80
C SER A 309 -15.56 -11.52 -22.58
N TYR A 310 -16.31 -10.99 -23.52
CA TYR A 310 -17.16 -11.75 -24.46
C TYR A 310 -16.76 -11.38 -25.88
N TYR A 311 -16.75 -12.36 -26.76
CA TYR A 311 -16.79 -12.10 -28.19
C TYR A 311 -18.21 -11.75 -28.56
N VAL A 312 -18.38 -10.67 -29.32
CA VAL A 312 -19.68 -10.16 -29.76
C VAL A 312 -19.62 -9.91 -31.27
N ARG A 313 -20.56 -10.50 -32.03
CA ARG A 313 -20.75 -10.21 -33.41
C ARG A 313 -22.08 -9.48 -33.60
N THR A 314 -22.04 -8.40 -34.39
CA THR A 314 -23.22 -7.61 -34.73
C THR A 314 -23.75 -7.96 -36.14
N ASN A 315 -25.01 -7.62 -36.40
CA ASN A 315 -25.68 -7.81 -37.68
C ASN A 315 -25.32 -6.75 -38.75
N GLY A 316 -24.20 -6.07 -38.60
CA GLY A 316 -23.76 -4.97 -39.47
C GLY A 316 -24.00 -3.58 -38.88
N GLN A 317 -24.75 -3.48 -37.78
CA GLN A 317 -24.88 -2.23 -37.01
C GLN A 317 -23.87 -2.22 -35.86
N GLY A 318 -22.96 -1.27 -35.91
CA GLY A 318 -21.99 -1.07 -34.85
C GLY A 318 -22.61 -0.53 -33.55
N PHE A 319 -21.79 -0.33 -32.55
CA PHE A 319 -22.21 0.21 -31.24
C PHE A 319 -22.04 1.73 -31.17
N ASN A 320 -23.01 2.40 -30.57
CA ASN A 320 -22.90 3.79 -30.20
C ASN A 320 -22.20 3.89 -28.84
N PRO A 321 -21.00 4.51 -28.72
CA PRO A 321 -20.25 4.61 -27.45
C PRO A 321 -21.04 5.27 -26.31
N ALA A 322 -21.81 6.33 -26.60
CA ALA A 322 -22.60 7.02 -25.60
C ALA A 322 -23.78 6.16 -25.09
N ALA A 323 -24.37 5.34 -25.95
CA ALA A 323 -25.43 4.41 -25.58
C ALA A 323 -24.87 3.24 -24.73
N LEU A 324 -23.72 2.68 -25.12
CA LEU A 324 -23.01 1.66 -24.33
C LEU A 324 -22.71 2.16 -22.92
N LYS A 325 -22.14 3.37 -22.81
CA LYS A 325 -21.83 3.98 -21.51
C LYS A 325 -23.08 4.20 -20.67
N ARG A 326 -24.12 4.80 -21.24
CA ARG A 326 -25.34 5.17 -20.50
C ARG A 326 -26.15 3.96 -20.05
N ASN A 327 -26.29 2.93 -20.90
CA ASN A 327 -27.21 1.82 -20.66
C ASN A 327 -26.55 0.64 -19.95
N PHE A 328 -25.25 0.44 -20.15
CA PHE A 328 -24.50 -0.73 -19.67
C PHE A 328 -23.23 -0.36 -18.91
N ASP A 329 -22.94 0.93 -18.78
CA ASP A 329 -21.71 1.46 -18.20
C ASP A 329 -20.44 0.87 -18.85
N ILE A 330 -20.48 0.57 -20.15
CA ILE A 330 -19.38 0.06 -20.95
C ILE A 330 -18.61 1.25 -21.54
N ASN A 331 -17.32 1.34 -21.25
CA ASN A 331 -16.44 2.37 -21.80
C ASN A 331 -15.92 1.93 -23.15
N TYR A 332 -16.37 2.58 -24.21
CA TYR A 332 -15.85 2.39 -25.56
C TYR A 332 -14.97 3.58 -25.93
N LEU A 333 -13.67 3.45 -25.71
CA LEU A 333 -12.68 4.50 -25.90
C LEU A 333 -11.88 4.27 -27.18
N ASP A 334 -11.53 5.35 -27.87
CA ASP A 334 -10.62 5.28 -29.01
C ASP A 334 -9.23 4.83 -28.54
N ASN A 335 -8.70 3.76 -29.12
CA ASN A 335 -7.39 3.18 -28.80
C ASN A 335 -6.24 4.19 -28.89
N ARG A 336 -6.40 5.33 -29.60
CA ARG A 336 -5.41 6.40 -29.70
C ARG A 336 -5.28 7.25 -28.43
N LEU A 337 -6.26 7.19 -27.53
CA LEU A 337 -6.29 7.96 -26.28
C LEU A 337 -5.72 7.16 -25.09
N ILE A 338 -5.36 5.89 -25.30
CA ILE A 338 -4.99 4.98 -24.23
C ILE A 338 -3.47 4.79 -24.23
N ASN A 339 -2.76 5.71 -23.61
CA ASN A 339 -1.33 5.54 -23.31
C ASN A 339 -1.13 4.38 -22.34
N ASN A 340 -0.86 3.16 -22.84
CA ASN A 340 -0.44 1.96 -22.10
C ASN A 340 -1.36 1.40 -21.00
N GLN A 341 -2.57 1.89 -20.82
CA GLN A 341 -3.55 1.30 -19.90
C GLN A 341 -4.81 0.91 -20.68
N ASN A 342 -5.15 -0.37 -20.66
CA ASN A 342 -6.37 -0.85 -21.32
C ASN A 342 -7.60 -0.45 -20.49
N LEU A 343 -8.03 0.80 -20.67
CA LEU A 343 -9.18 1.40 -19.97
C LEU A 343 -10.48 1.28 -20.79
N SER A 344 -10.40 0.81 -22.05
CA SER A 344 -11.57 0.51 -22.87
C SER A 344 -12.11 -0.87 -22.53
N ASP A 345 -13.41 -0.94 -22.29
CA ASP A 345 -14.12 -2.22 -22.15
C ASP A 345 -14.42 -2.87 -23.51
N VAL A 346 -14.12 -2.18 -24.60
CA VAL A 346 -14.41 -2.63 -25.99
C VAL A 346 -13.13 -2.62 -26.81
N ILE A 347 -12.82 -3.75 -27.42
CA ILE A 347 -11.80 -3.88 -28.47
C ILE A 347 -12.52 -4.23 -29.75
N GLN A 348 -12.54 -3.34 -30.73
CA GLN A 348 -13.07 -3.60 -32.05
C GLN A 348 -12.04 -4.38 -32.88
N ILE A 349 -12.47 -5.52 -33.45
CA ILE A 349 -11.61 -6.41 -34.24
C ILE A 349 -11.87 -6.20 -35.72
N THR A 350 -13.15 -6.21 -36.11
CA THR A 350 -13.63 -5.88 -37.46
C THR A 350 -14.78 -4.89 -37.35
N GLU A 351 -15.39 -4.51 -38.46
CA GLU A 351 -16.58 -3.64 -38.46
C GLU A 351 -17.76 -4.24 -37.69
N THR A 352 -17.81 -5.57 -37.56
CA THR A 352 -18.94 -6.31 -36.98
C THR A 352 -18.54 -7.16 -35.77
N GLU A 353 -17.26 -7.26 -35.44
CA GLU A 353 -16.74 -8.15 -34.37
C GLU A 353 -16.01 -7.36 -33.29
N TYR A 354 -16.29 -7.69 -32.03
CA TYR A 354 -15.82 -7.00 -30.87
C TYR A 354 -15.45 -7.97 -29.75
N PHE A 355 -14.44 -7.64 -28.94
CA PHE A 355 -14.34 -8.12 -27.58
C PHE A 355 -14.90 -7.07 -26.64
N ILE A 356 -15.86 -7.44 -25.81
CA ILE A 356 -16.52 -6.54 -24.86
C ILE A 356 -16.42 -7.11 -23.47
N THR A 357 -15.88 -6.32 -22.53
CA THR A 357 -15.84 -6.64 -21.12
C THR A 357 -17.10 -6.10 -20.46
N ILE A 358 -17.88 -7.00 -19.85
CA ILE A 358 -19.16 -6.66 -19.24
C ILE A 358 -19.36 -7.47 -17.94
N SER A 359 -20.06 -6.88 -16.98
CA SER A 359 -20.46 -7.54 -15.76
C SER A 359 -21.59 -8.55 -15.99
N GLN A 360 -21.64 -9.57 -15.16
CA GLN A 360 -22.58 -10.68 -15.32
C GLN A 360 -24.04 -10.23 -15.16
N ASP A 361 -24.31 -9.27 -14.30
CA ASP A 361 -25.65 -8.70 -14.08
C ASP A 361 -26.20 -7.95 -15.30
N MET A 362 -25.34 -7.33 -16.10
CA MET A 362 -25.72 -6.61 -17.31
C MET A 362 -25.80 -7.49 -18.57
N LEU A 363 -25.24 -8.70 -18.52
CA LEU A 363 -25.10 -9.57 -19.68
C LEU A 363 -26.43 -9.89 -20.35
N ALA A 364 -27.47 -10.23 -19.58
CA ALA A 364 -28.79 -10.57 -20.12
C ALA A 364 -29.43 -9.40 -20.89
N ALA A 365 -29.39 -8.20 -20.30
CA ALA A 365 -29.91 -6.99 -20.92
C ALA A 365 -29.09 -6.57 -22.15
N PHE A 366 -27.77 -6.75 -22.10
CA PHE A 366 -26.88 -6.48 -23.22
C PHE A 366 -27.12 -7.44 -24.39
N SER A 367 -27.23 -8.76 -24.13
CA SER A 367 -27.48 -9.79 -25.14
C SER A 367 -28.81 -9.62 -25.86
N ALA A 368 -29.78 -8.95 -25.25
CA ALA A 368 -31.09 -8.67 -25.83
C ALA A 368 -31.08 -7.49 -26.83
N GLN A 369 -29.93 -6.84 -27.06
CA GLN A 369 -29.86 -5.73 -28.02
C GLN A 369 -30.08 -6.22 -29.46
N PRO A 370 -30.90 -5.52 -30.26
CA PRO A 370 -31.33 -6.00 -31.59
C PRO A 370 -30.20 -6.05 -32.65
N ASN A 371 -29.10 -5.36 -32.39
CA ASN A 371 -27.92 -5.38 -33.26
C ASN A 371 -26.92 -6.50 -32.93
N ILE A 372 -27.15 -7.28 -31.89
CA ILE A 372 -26.29 -8.42 -31.52
C ILE A 372 -26.80 -9.68 -32.21
N ASP A 373 -25.94 -10.28 -33.02
CA ASP A 373 -26.21 -11.54 -33.69
C ASP A 373 -25.70 -12.73 -32.85
N THR A 374 -24.48 -12.60 -32.29
CA THR A 374 -23.85 -13.68 -31.53
C THR A 374 -23.08 -13.10 -30.37
N ILE A 375 -23.19 -13.73 -29.19
CA ILE A 375 -22.35 -13.46 -28.04
C ILE A 375 -21.79 -14.77 -27.49
N VAL A 376 -20.48 -14.85 -27.34
CA VAL A 376 -19.76 -16.02 -26.83
C VAL A 376 -18.87 -15.60 -25.69
N VAL A 377 -18.95 -16.31 -24.59
CA VAL A 377 -18.09 -16.10 -23.46
C VAL A 377 -16.66 -16.49 -23.78
N MET A 378 -15.71 -15.64 -23.45
CA MET A 378 -14.30 -15.95 -23.65
C MET A 378 -13.78 -16.74 -22.43
N ASN A 379 -13.48 -18.02 -22.64
CA ASN A 379 -12.77 -18.85 -21.68
C ASN A 379 -11.35 -19.11 -22.19
N SER A 380 -10.39 -19.23 -21.28
CA SER A 380 -9.06 -19.70 -21.64
C SER A 380 -9.10 -21.17 -22.09
N PRO A 381 -8.17 -21.60 -22.97
CA PRO A 381 -8.26 -22.88 -23.66
C PRO A 381 -8.55 -24.07 -22.73
N GLY A 382 -9.45 -24.92 -23.15
CA GLY A 382 -9.83 -26.16 -22.47
C GLY A 382 -11.19 -26.69 -22.90
N ASP A 383 -12.26 -25.87 -22.86
CA ASP A 383 -13.63 -26.35 -23.09
C ASP A 383 -14.48 -25.38 -23.91
N ASN A 384 -13.87 -24.52 -24.73
CA ASN A 384 -14.61 -23.56 -25.53
C ASN A 384 -15.19 -24.24 -26.79
N VAL A 385 -16.48 -24.44 -26.81
CA VAL A 385 -17.21 -24.77 -28.05
C VAL A 385 -17.51 -23.45 -28.78
N PHE A 386 -16.66 -23.08 -29.70
CA PHE A 386 -16.94 -21.94 -30.57
C PHE A 386 -17.83 -22.38 -31.73
N PRO A 387 -18.70 -21.50 -32.23
CA PRO A 387 -19.46 -21.80 -33.46
C PRO A 387 -18.48 -22.01 -34.62
N GLU A 388 -18.70 -23.06 -35.38
CA GLU A 388 -17.93 -23.31 -36.60
C GLU A 388 -18.48 -22.47 -37.79
N PRO A 389 -17.61 -21.88 -38.61
CA PRO A 389 -16.15 -21.82 -38.45
C PRO A 389 -15.75 -20.88 -37.33
N THR A 390 -14.74 -21.29 -36.55
CA THR A 390 -14.20 -20.45 -35.45
C THR A 390 -13.70 -19.12 -36.02
N PRO A 391 -14.24 -17.97 -35.63
CA PRO A 391 -13.81 -16.68 -36.15
C PRO A 391 -12.30 -16.46 -35.95
N PRO A 392 -11.59 -15.90 -36.97
CA PRO A 392 -10.13 -15.63 -36.86
C PRO A 392 -9.74 -14.81 -35.63
N ALA A 393 -10.61 -13.92 -35.20
CA ALA A 393 -10.44 -13.12 -34.00
C ALA A 393 -10.34 -13.97 -32.72
N ILE A 394 -11.08 -15.06 -32.62
CA ILE A 394 -11.04 -16.00 -31.51
C ILE A 394 -9.76 -16.82 -31.54
N VAL A 395 -9.33 -17.24 -32.73
CA VAL A 395 -8.04 -17.91 -32.90
C VAL A 395 -6.91 -16.99 -32.44
N TRP A 396 -6.90 -15.75 -32.92
CA TRP A 396 -5.91 -14.75 -32.54
C TRP A 396 -5.92 -14.49 -31.02
N TYR A 397 -7.08 -14.37 -30.39
CA TYR A 397 -7.20 -14.16 -28.95
C TYR A 397 -6.65 -15.35 -28.17
N ASN A 398 -6.98 -16.58 -28.56
CA ASN A 398 -6.46 -17.78 -27.91
C ASN A 398 -4.94 -17.91 -28.03
N GLU A 399 -4.38 -17.52 -29.18
CA GLU A 399 -2.93 -17.58 -29.42
C GLU A 399 -2.15 -16.46 -28.71
N ASN A 400 -2.74 -15.28 -28.55
CA ASN A 400 -2.01 -14.07 -28.10
C ASN A 400 -2.39 -13.58 -26.69
N ALA A 401 -3.64 -13.79 -26.27
CA ALA A 401 -4.10 -13.24 -24.99
C ALA A 401 -3.85 -14.16 -23.80
N VAL A 402 -3.61 -15.45 -24.02
CA VAL A 402 -3.47 -16.45 -22.98
C VAL A 402 -2.43 -17.49 -23.38
N ALA A 403 -1.16 -17.09 -23.45
CA ALA A 403 -0.10 -18.09 -23.58
C ALA A 403 -0.09 -18.97 -22.31
N PRO A 404 -0.26 -20.30 -22.45
CA PRO A 404 0.03 -21.22 -21.34
C PRO A 404 1.47 -20.97 -20.88
N GLY A 405 1.73 -20.90 -19.60
CA GLY A 405 3.07 -20.62 -19.06
C GLY A 405 3.29 -19.21 -18.57
N VAL A 406 2.37 -18.25 -18.81
CA VAL A 406 2.44 -16.91 -18.17
C VAL A 406 1.81 -16.92 -16.78
N MET A 407 1.03 -17.97 -16.45
CA MET A 407 0.37 -18.10 -15.15
C MET A 407 1.35 -18.61 -14.09
N PHE A 408 1.27 -18.02 -12.91
CA PHE A 408 1.97 -18.55 -11.73
C PHE A 408 1.52 -20.02 -11.49
N PRO A 409 2.40 -20.97 -11.13
CA PRO A 409 3.81 -20.79 -10.78
C PRO A 409 4.80 -21.19 -11.88
N ASN A 410 4.35 -21.25 -13.13
CA ASN A 410 5.24 -21.67 -14.21
C ASN A 410 6.45 -20.73 -14.30
N PRO A 411 7.67 -21.26 -14.28
CA PRO A 411 8.87 -20.43 -14.41
C PRO A 411 8.99 -19.88 -15.84
N ASP A 412 9.39 -18.64 -15.97
CA ASP A 412 9.88 -17.96 -17.18
C ASP A 412 8.97 -17.93 -18.41
N GLY A 413 7.73 -18.38 -18.33
CA GLY A 413 6.76 -18.29 -19.43
C GLY A 413 7.15 -19.08 -20.70
N HIS A 414 8.14 -19.98 -20.62
CA HIS A 414 8.55 -20.82 -21.76
C HIS A 414 7.59 -22.01 -21.94
N GLN A 415 7.05 -22.15 -23.15
CA GLN A 415 6.09 -23.20 -23.49
C GLN A 415 6.61 -24.63 -23.25
N ASP A 416 7.92 -24.83 -23.35
CA ASP A 416 8.56 -26.16 -23.22
C ASP A 416 8.71 -26.64 -21.75
N SER A 417 8.42 -25.80 -20.77
CA SER A 417 8.57 -26.09 -19.33
C SER A 417 7.28 -25.95 -18.53
N ILE A 418 6.12 -26.10 -19.18
CA ILE A 418 4.82 -25.99 -18.51
C ILE A 418 4.60 -27.21 -17.59
N VAL A 419 4.76 -26.99 -16.29
CA VAL A 419 4.48 -28.01 -15.26
C VAL A 419 3.00 -27.99 -14.87
N PHE A 420 2.38 -26.78 -14.88
CA PHE A 420 1.00 -26.56 -14.53
C PHE A 420 0.25 -26.00 -15.74
N PRO A 421 -0.67 -26.76 -16.36
CA PRO A 421 -1.45 -26.31 -17.51
C PRO A 421 -2.61 -25.39 -17.08
N TRP A 422 -2.32 -24.45 -16.19
CA TRP A 422 -3.30 -23.52 -15.65
C TRP A 422 -3.46 -22.29 -16.56
N SER A 423 -4.69 -21.83 -16.62
CA SER A 423 -5.07 -20.62 -17.33
C SER A 423 -5.80 -19.67 -16.38
N ARG A 424 -6.09 -18.45 -16.82
CA ARG A 424 -6.80 -17.47 -15.98
C ARG A 424 -8.22 -17.89 -15.60
N ASP A 425 -8.86 -18.79 -16.39
CA ASP A 425 -10.24 -19.23 -16.22
C ASP A 425 -10.37 -20.67 -15.71
N ASN A 426 -9.27 -21.45 -15.80
CA ASN A 426 -9.14 -22.80 -15.28
C ASN A 426 -7.80 -22.91 -14.56
N TYR A 427 -7.82 -22.81 -13.24
CA TYR A 427 -6.64 -22.61 -12.40
C TYR A 427 -6.65 -23.50 -11.15
N GLY A 428 -5.51 -23.99 -10.74
CA GLY A 428 -5.36 -24.79 -9.52
C GLY A 428 -5.72 -26.26 -9.70
N PRO A 429 -5.91 -27.04 -8.60
CA PRO A 429 -5.98 -26.53 -7.22
C PRO A 429 -4.65 -26.02 -6.68
N ILE A 430 -4.69 -24.97 -5.86
CA ILE A 430 -3.53 -24.42 -5.15
C ILE A 430 -3.90 -24.17 -3.68
N TRP A 431 -3.05 -24.67 -2.78
CA TRP A 431 -3.21 -24.42 -1.36
C TRP A 431 -2.54 -23.09 -0.97
N ILE A 432 -3.22 -22.26 -0.20
CA ILE A 432 -2.74 -20.96 0.26
C ILE A 432 -2.07 -21.16 1.62
N PRO A 433 -0.76 -20.87 1.76
CA PRO A 433 -0.05 -21.13 3.00
C PRO A 433 -0.63 -20.37 4.19
N ALA A 434 -0.63 -21.04 5.33
CA ALA A 434 -0.99 -20.44 6.61
C ALA A 434 0.17 -20.58 7.60
N LYS A 435 0.33 -19.58 8.43
CA LYS A 435 1.35 -19.55 9.47
C LYS A 435 1.30 -20.77 10.38
N GLY A 436 2.46 -21.42 10.57
CA GLY A 436 2.61 -22.62 11.38
C GLY A 436 2.18 -23.92 10.68
N GLN A 437 1.69 -23.83 9.43
CA GLN A 437 1.40 -25.03 8.62
C GLN A 437 2.58 -25.37 7.71
N SER A 438 2.72 -26.66 7.40
CA SER A 438 3.86 -27.16 6.63
C SER A 438 3.43 -27.72 5.28
N VAL A 439 4.35 -27.63 4.31
CA VAL A 439 4.24 -28.28 3.00
C VAL A 439 5.43 -29.23 2.80
N GLU A 440 5.18 -30.38 2.18
CA GLU A 440 6.25 -31.25 1.74
C GLU A 440 7.05 -30.62 0.59
N LEU A 441 8.38 -30.72 0.65
CA LEU A 441 9.27 -30.17 -0.38
C LEU A 441 9.53 -31.24 -1.46
N ASN A 442 8.96 -30.99 -2.63
CA ASN A 442 9.21 -31.72 -3.86
C ASN A 442 9.28 -30.73 -5.02
N TYR A 443 9.51 -31.21 -6.24
CA TYR A 443 9.68 -30.34 -7.40
C TYR A 443 8.47 -29.42 -7.64
N GLN A 444 7.24 -29.94 -7.54
CA GLN A 444 6.02 -29.15 -7.77
C GLN A 444 5.80 -28.12 -6.66
N THR A 445 5.94 -28.51 -5.40
CA THR A 445 5.76 -27.60 -4.27
C THR A 445 6.86 -26.56 -4.19
N ALA A 446 8.10 -26.89 -4.59
CA ALA A 446 9.19 -25.92 -4.70
C ALA A 446 8.93 -24.87 -5.79
N LEU A 447 8.29 -25.22 -6.90
CA LEU A 447 7.87 -24.25 -7.91
C LEU A 447 6.78 -23.32 -7.37
N ILE A 448 5.77 -23.86 -6.68
CA ILE A 448 4.66 -23.06 -6.13
C ILE A 448 5.12 -22.18 -4.96
N TYR A 449 5.88 -22.72 -4.02
CA TYR A 449 6.17 -22.07 -2.74
C TYR A 449 7.59 -21.50 -2.63
N GLY A 450 8.46 -21.81 -3.59
CA GLY A 450 9.86 -21.41 -3.52
C GLY A 450 10.09 -19.91 -3.42
N ARG A 451 9.24 -19.10 -4.07
CA ARG A 451 9.28 -17.64 -3.92
C ARG A 451 8.89 -17.21 -2.51
N ALA A 452 7.82 -17.79 -1.95
CA ALA A 452 7.38 -17.49 -0.58
C ALA A 452 8.49 -17.77 0.43
N ILE A 453 9.18 -18.91 0.27
CA ILE A 453 10.28 -19.31 1.15
C ILE A 453 11.48 -18.36 1.00
N ARG A 454 11.92 -18.07 -0.24
CA ARG A 454 13.13 -17.26 -0.46
C ARG A 454 12.92 -15.77 -0.28
N GLU A 455 11.90 -15.22 -0.94
CA GLU A 455 11.76 -13.75 -1.06
C GLU A 455 10.93 -13.16 0.08
N TYR A 456 9.92 -13.89 0.57
CA TYR A 456 9.02 -13.34 1.59
C TYR A 456 9.42 -13.76 3.01
N GLU A 457 9.96 -14.96 3.18
CA GLU A 457 10.40 -15.43 4.50
C GLU A 457 11.93 -15.38 4.68
N GLY A 458 12.68 -15.09 3.60
CA GLY A 458 14.11 -14.80 3.68
C GLY A 458 15.01 -16.02 3.88
N HIS A 459 14.52 -17.23 3.55
CA HIS A 459 15.27 -18.47 3.68
C HIS A 459 15.98 -18.87 2.38
N ASP A 460 17.13 -19.51 2.47
CA ASP A 460 17.79 -20.12 1.32
C ASP A 460 17.15 -21.48 1.02
N LEU A 461 16.59 -21.63 -0.18
CA LEU A 461 16.04 -22.90 -0.66
C LEU A 461 16.88 -23.40 -1.84
N ALA A 462 17.62 -24.48 -1.63
CA ALA A 462 18.47 -25.10 -2.63
C ALA A 462 18.10 -26.57 -2.88
N LEU A 463 18.30 -27.03 -4.13
CA LEU A 463 18.19 -28.45 -4.48
C LEU A 463 19.61 -28.97 -4.79
N ARG A 464 20.07 -30.01 -4.07
CA ARG A 464 21.39 -30.65 -4.29
C ARG A 464 21.19 -32.16 -4.25
N ASP A 465 21.67 -32.84 -5.27
CA ASP A 465 21.61 -34.29 -5.40
C ASP A 465 20.21 -34.89 -5.14
N GLY A 466 19.15 -34.19 -5.56
CA GLY A 466 17.76 -34.60 -5.38
C GLY A 466 17.18 -34.37 -3.98
N VAL A 467 17.92 -33.72 -3.07
CA VAL A 467 17.49 -33.37 -1.72
C VAL A 467 17.34 -31.86 -1.62
N TYR A 468 16.22 -31.40 -1.03
CA TYR A 468 16.01 -29.99 -0.72
C TYR A 468 16.74 -29.61 0.57
N TYR A 469 17.32 -28.43 0.57
CA TYR A 469 17.98 -27.80 1.72
C TYR A 469 17.33 -26.46 1.99
N VAL A 470 17.03 -26.18 3.25
CA VAL A 470 16.59 -24.88 3.75
C VAL A 470 17.68 -24.35 4.69
N ASP A 471 18.22 -23.17 4.40
CA ASP A 471 19.34 -22.56 5.15
C ASP A 471 20.55 -23.48 5.33
N GLY A 472 20.77 -24.38 4.36
CA GLY A 472 21.88 -25.33 4.36
C GLY A 472 21.60 -26.64 5.10
N GLU A 473 20.44 -26.82 5.72
CA GLU A 473 20.00 -28.06 6.37
C GLU A 473 19.06 -28.85 5.45
N ALA A 474 19.25 -30.16 5.36
CA ALA A 474 18.39 -31.03 4.56
C ALA A 474 16.96 -31.02 5.12
N ALA A 475 15.97 -30.74 4.28
CA ALA A 475 14.59 -30.62 4.69
C ALA A 475 13.65 -31.36 3.74
N SER A 476 12.75 -32.18 4.28
CA SER A 476 11.67 -32.85 3.54
C SER A 476 10.39 -32.03 3.52
N SER A 477 10.27 -31.00 4.38
CA SER A 477 9.11 -30.12 4.49
C SER A 477 9.54 -28.72 4.92
N TYR A 478 8.67 -27.74 4.66
CA TYR A 478 8.86 -26.36 5.12
C TYR A 478 7.63 -25.89 5.88
N THR A 479 7.84 -25.20 7.03
CA THR A 479 6.78 -24.63 7.86
C THR A 479 6.75 -23.11 7.68
N PHE A 480 5.61 -22.57 7.21
CA PHE A 480 5.47 -21.15 6.92
C PHE A 480 5.44 -20.29 8.19
N GLY A 481 6.17 -19.19 8.16
CA GLY A 481 6.23 -18.19 9.24
C GLY A 481 5.16 -17.09 9.09
N LEU A 482 4.59 -16.93 7.90
CA LEU A 482 3.60 -15.89 7.56
C LEU A 482 2.27 -16.51 7.09
N ASP A 483 1.20 -15.74 7.20
CA ASP A 483 -0.07 -15.99 6.53
C ASP A 483 -0.05 -15.42 5.11
N TYR A 484 -0.72 -16.11 4.17
CA TYR A 484 -0.77 -15.72 2.76
C TYR A 484 -2.21 -15.58 2.28
N TYR A 485 -2.39 -14.74 1.28
CA TYR A 485 -3.68 -14.44 0.69
C TYR A 485 -3.63 -14.59 -0.83
N TRP A 486 -4.80 -14.85 -1.43
CA TRP A 486 -4.95 -14.89 -2.88
C TRP A 486 -5.86 -13.74 -3.32
N MET A 487 -5.32 -12.88 -4.17
CA MET A 487 -5.93 -11.62 -4.56
C MET A 487 -6.26 -11.62 -6.04
N MET A 488 -7.52 -11.32 -6.39
CA MET A 488 -7.96 -11.23 -7.78
C MET A 488 -8.68 -9.90 -8.03
N GLY A 489 -8.49 -9.33 -9.23
CA GLY A 489 -9.26 -8.16 -9.64
C GLY A 489 -10.67 -8.53 -10.10
N ASP A 490 -11.65 -7.66 -9.89
CA ASP A 490 -13.03 -7.88 -10.34
C ASP A 490 -13.17 -7.79 -11.87
N ASN A 491 -12.33 -7.01 -12.53
CA ASN A 491 -12.17 -7.07 -13.98
C ASN A 491 -11.32 -8.29 -14.34
N ARG A 492 -11.93 -9.48 -14.29
CA ARG A 492 -11.29 -10.81 -14.30
C ARG A 492 -10.33 -11.03 -15.47
N HIS A 493 -10.64 -10.51 -16.65
CA HIS A 493 -9.83 -10.66 -17.85
C HIS A 493 -8.86 -9.51 -18.09
N ASN A 494 -9.00 -8.40 -17.35
CA ASN A 494 -8.15 -7.22 -17.42
C ASN A 494 -7.53 -6.89 -16.05
N SER A 495 -7.01 -7.91 -15.37
CA SER A 495 -6.37 -7.76 -14.06
C SER A 495 -5.08 -8.54 -14.00
N TRP A 496 -4.00 -7.84 -13.70
CA TRP A 496 -2.74 -8.41 -13.28
C TRP A 496 -2.82 -8.70 -11.77
N ASP A 497 -3.00 -9.99 -11.40
CA ASP A 497 -3.32 -10.41 -10.03
C ASP A 497 -2.63 -11.74 -9.64
N SER A 498 -3.03 -12.35 -8.54
CA SER A 498 -2.38 -13.56 -8.00
C SER A 498 -2.28 -14.72 -8.98
N ARG A 499 -3.14 -14.78 -9.98
CA ARG A 499 -3.04 -15.80 -11.05
C ARG A 499 -1.73 -15.66 -11.86
N TYR A 500 -1.11 -14.49 -11.85
CA TYR A 500 0.12 -14.17 -12.58
C TYR A 500 1.35 -14.11 -11.67
N TRP A 501 1.21 -13.52 -10.48
CA TRP A 501 2.36 -13.29 -9.60
C TRP A 501 2.30 -14.07 -8.28
N GLY A 502 1.22 -14.83 -7.97
CA GLY A 502 1.14 -15.73 -6.84
C GLY A 502 0.60 -15.09 -5.56
N PHE A 503 1.15 -15.49 -4.43
CA PHE A 503 0.66 -15.15 -3.09
C PHE A 503 0.98 -13.71 -2.68
N VAL A 504 0.12 -13.16 -1.82
CA VAL A 504 0.38 -11.92 -1.07
C VAL A 504 0.60 -12.29 0.40
N PRO A 505 1.79 -12.08 0.95
CA PRO A 505 2.05 -12.36 2.36
C PRO A 505 1.44 -11.28 3.28
N GLU A 506 1.18 -11.63 4.54
CA GLU A 506 0.50 -10.76 5.52
C GLU A 506 1.24 -9.45 5.77
N ASP A 507 2.57 -9.44 5.67
CA ASP A 507 3.40 -8.25 5.88
C ASP A 507 3.24 -7.21 4.77
N HIS A 508 2.75 -7.61 3.57
CA HIS A 508 2.43 -6.71 2.47
C HIS A 508 1.04 -6.06 2.59
N ILE A 509 0.15 -6.55 3.46
CA ILE A 509 -1.19 -5.98 3.64
C ILE A 509 -1.08 -4.57 4.23
N VAL A 510 -1.69 -3.57 3.57
CA VAL A 510 -1.73 -2.17 4.01
C VAL A 510 -3.00 -1.87 4.79
N GLY A 511 -4.17 -2.19 4.24
CA GLY A 511 -5.43 -1.89 4.90
C GLY A 511 -6.68 -2.18 4.05
N LYS A 512 -7.84 -1.83 4.61
CA LYS A 512 -9.15 -2.04 4.01
C LYS A 512 -9.67 -0.73 3.42
N PRO A 513 -9.99 -0.63 2.12
CA PRO A 513 -10.75 0.48 1.57
C PRO A 513 -12.11 0.56 2.27
N VAL A 514 -12.46 1.68 2.86
CA VAL A 514 -13.72 1.78 3.62
C VAL A 514 -14.69 2.78 3.05
N PHE A 515 -14.18 3.85 2.42
CA PHE A 515 -15.02 4.99 2.08
C PHE A 515 -14.51 5.71 0.82
N ILE A 516 -15.39 5.93 -0.16
CA ILE A 516 -15.11 6.75 -1.34
C ILE A 516 -15.59 8.17 -1.02
N PHE A 517 -14.67 9.12 -0.95
CA PHE A 517 -15.02 10.49 -0.62
C PHE A 517 -15.19 11.39 -1.85
N PHE A 518 -14.60 11.00 -2.99
CA PHE A 518 -14.68 11.72 -4.26
C PHE A 518 -14.56 10.75 -5.42
N SER A 519 -15.28 11.00 -6.51
CA SER A 519 -15.20 10.21 -7.74
C SER A 519 -15.35 11.10 -8.96
N SER A 520 -14.45 10.94 -9.93
CA SER A 520 -14.49 11.70 -11.18
C SER A 520 -14.18 10.79 -12.36
N ASP A 521 -15.09 10.76 -13.33
CA ASP A 521 -14.85 10.11 -14.58
C ASP A 521 -13.91 10.96 -15.44
N GLN A 522 -12.70 10.47 -15.65
CA GLN A 522 -11.68 11.21 -16.42
C GLN A 522 -11.94 11.14 -17.95
N PHE A 523 -12.92 10.38 -18.40
CA PHE A 523 -13.30 10.26 -19.81
C PHE A 523 -14.46 11.18 -20.19
N ILE A 524 -15.06 11.87 -19.21
CA ILE A 524 -16.14 12.82 -19.44
C ILE A 524 -15.59 14.24 -19.29
N GLU A 525 -15.72 15.05 -20.35
CA GLU A 525 -15.31 16.44 -20.31
C GLU A 525 -16.27 17.31 -19.46
N GLY A 526 -15.72 18.32 -18.82
CA GLY A 526 -16.45 19.27 -17.99
C GLY A 526 -16.35 18.99 -16.50
N PHE A 527 -16.10 20.06 -15.73
CA PHE A 527 -15.82 19.95 -14.29
C PHE A 527 -16.96 19.30 -13.50
N LEU A 528 -18.21 19.64 -13.77
CA LEU A 528 -19.37 19.11 -13.05
C LEU A 528 -19.90 17.80 -13.65
N SER A 529 -19.87 17.68 -14.98
CA SER A 529 -20.36 16.51 -15.70
C SER A 529 -19.49 15.27 -15.48
N SER A 530 -18.20 15.45 -15.26
CA SER A 530 -17.28 14.35 -14.95
C SER A 530 -17.46 13.76 -13.55
N LYS A 531 -18.25 14.38 -12.66
CA LYS A 531 -18.41 13.90 -11.27
C LYS A 531 -19.45 12.80 -11.20
N ARG A 532 -19.07 11.67 -10.60
CA ARG A 532 -19.99 10.58 -10.26
C ARG A 532 -20.57 10.85 -8.88
N TRP A 533 -21.58 11.75 -8.81
CA TRP A 533 -22.17 12.23 -7.55
C TRP A 533 -22.76 11.11 -6.70
N GLU A 534 -23.24 10.04 -7.32
CA GLU A 534 -23.79 8.85 -6.69
C GLU A 534 -22.73 8.05 -5.92
N ARG A 535 -21.45 8.23 -6.27
CA ARG A 535 -20.32 7.58 -5.59
C ARG A 535 -19.70 8.42 -4.48
N PHE A 536 -20.05 9.70 -4.40
CA PHE A 536 -19.52 10.57 -3.34
C PHE A 536 -20.05 10.12 -1.99
N PHE A 537 -19.15 10.03 -1.00
CA PHE A 537 -19.48 9.64 0.38
C PHE A 537 -20.18 8.28 0.45
N THR A 538 -19.69 7.28 -0.31
CA THR A 538 -20.16 5.90 -0.26
C THR A 538 -19.24 5.00 0.53
N VAL A 539 -19.82 3.99 1.19
CA VAL A 539 -19.06 2.93 1.88
C VAL A 539 -18.75 1.81 0.90
N VAL A 540 -17.49 1.37 0.85
CA VAL A 540 -17.01 0.36 -0.12
C VAL A 540 -17.61 -1.01 0.15
N HIS A 541 -17.67 -1.44 1.41
CA HIS A 541 -18.15 -2.76 1.82
C HIS A 541 -19.55 -2.70 2.41
N GLY A 542 -20.28 -3.80 2.38
CA GLY A 542 -21.60 -3.97 2.97
C GLY A 542 -22.52 -4.74 2.05
N GLU A 543 -23.75 -4.92 2.49
CA GLU A 543 -24.85 -5.52 1.73
C GLU A 543 -25.59 -4.45 0.93
N GLY A 544 -26.28 -4.84 -0.14
CA GLY A 544 -27.07 -3.95 -0.99
C GLY A 544 -26.23 -3.00 -1.84
N GLN A 545 -26.91 -2.21 -2.66
CA GLN A 545 -26.27 -1.22 -3.52
C GLN A 545 -25.61 -0.10 -2.72
N PRO A 546 -24.46 0.46 -3.17
CA PRO A 546 -23.79 1.56 -2.50
C PRO A 546 -24.73 2.77 -2.36
N THR A 547 -24.89 3.28 -1.14
CA THR A 547 -25.69 4.47 -0.87
C THR A 547 -24.77 5.66 -0.62
N SER A 548 -25.04 6.78 -1.31
CA SER A 548 -24.32 8.03 -1.11
C SER A 548 -24.84 8.76 0.13
N TYR A 549 -23.92 9.09 1.05
CA TYR A 549 -24.17 9.91 2.22
C TYR A 549 -23.88 11.40 1.98
N LEU A 550 -23.70 11.82 0.72
CA LEU A 550 -23.37 13.21 0.35
C LEU A 550 -24.42 14.19 0.87
N TRP A 551 -25.70 13.95 0.59
CA TRP A 551 -26.77 14.87 1.00
C TRP A 551 -26.96 14.91 2.52
N PRO A 552 -26.99 13.83 3.27
CA PRO A 552 -26.92 13.87 4.73
C PRO A 552 -25.74 14.68 5.27
N PHE A 553 -24.56 14.52 4.68
CA PHE A 553 -23.38 15.30 5.05
C PHE A 553 -23.57 16.80 4.80
N VAL A 554 -24.06 17.21 3.61
CA VAL A 554 -24.33 18.61 3.26
C VAL A 554 -25.33 19.24 4.23
N VAL A 555 -26.40 18.51 4.59
CA VAL A 555 -27.40 18.96 5.57
C VAL A 555 -26.76 19.16 6.94
N LEU A 556 -25.95 18.24 7.42
CA LEU A 556 -25.25 18.36 8.70
C LEU A 556 -24.31 19.57 8.73
N VAL A 557 -23.57 19.80 7.66
CA VAL A 557 -22.68 20.97 7.52
C VAL A 557 -23.49 22.27 7.53
N ALA A 558 -24.60 22.33 6.79
CA ALA A 558 -25.48 23.50 6.77
C ALA A 558 -26.08 23.78 8.16
N LEU A 559 -26.54 22.74 8.87
CA LEU A 559 -27.05 22.86 10.24
C LEU A 559 -25.97 23.37 11.22
N TYR A 560 -24.73 22.85 11.11
CA TYR A 560 -23.62 23.28 11.94
C TYR A 560 -23.30 24.77 11.75
N TYR A 561 -23.14 25.22 10.50
CA TYR A 561 -22.88 26.64 10.23
C TYR A 561 -24.07 27.55 10.54
N GLY A 562 -25.28 27.08 10.30
CA GLY A 562 -26.51 27.78 10.70
C GLY A 562 -26.58 27.97 12.22
N TRP A 563 -26.26 26.90 12.98
CA TRP A 563 -26.19 26.96 14.44
C TRP A 563 -25.08 27.89 14.95
N ASP A 564 -23.89 27.83 14.37
CA ASP A 564 -22.76 28.70 14.75
C ASP A 564 -23.07 30.17 14.46
N TYR A 565 -23.67 30.45 13.29
CA TYR A 565 -24.15 31.79 12.95
C TYR A 565 -25.20 32.30 13.93
N TYR A 566 -26.21 31.47 14.26
CA TYR A 566 -27.24 31.80 15.24
C TYR A 566 -26.64 32.10 16.62
N ARG A 567 -25.70 31.26 17.08
CA ARG A 567 -25.00 31.41 18.35
C ARG A 567 -24.20 32.71 18.40
N LYS A 568 -23.46 33.04 17.36
CA LYS A 568 -22.70 34.30 17.24
C LYS A 568 -23.61 35.52 17.25
N ARG A 569 -24.74 35.47 16.55
CA ARG A 569 -25.72 36.55 16.52
C ARG A 569 -26.40 36.74 17.87
N LYS A 570 -26.67 35.68 18.62
CA LYS A 570 -27.23 35.76 19.98
C LYS A 570 -26.22 36.32 20.98
N ALA A 571 -24.95 36.03 20.83
CA ALA A 571 -23.88 36.55 21.68
C ALA A 571 -23.53 38.03 21.40
N ALA A 572 -23.91 38.53 20.22
CA ALA A 572 -23.71 39.94 19.81
C ALA A 572 -24.91 40.87 20.16
N LYS A 573 -26.04 40.30 20.63
CA LYS A 573 -27.17 40.98 21.25
C LYS A 573 -27.04 40.94 22.76
#